data_96cb6f26f9e013be274854013801e607
#
_entry.id   96cb6f26f9e013be274854013801e607
#
_cell.length_a   1.000
_cell.length_b   1.000
_cell.length_c   1.000
_cell.angle_alpha   90.00
_cell.angle_beta   90.00
_cell.angle_gamma   90.00
#
_symmetry.space_group_name_H-M   'P 1'
#
loop_
_entity.id
_entity.type
_entity.pdbx_description
1 polymer ?
#
loop_
_entity_poly.entity_id
_entity_poly.type
_entity_poly.pdbx_seq_one_letter_code
_entity_poly.pdbx_strand_id
1 'polypeptide(L)'
;MKRWLTGTAGVVLAVGMLPQTAVCAVSNAVIGYGQGTAVDAENRPLDALAFDRQYAAYGAYATTPDRTRIILTFDQGYENGYTGQILDTLREKHVSAIFFLTGDYAKREADLVQRMIAEGHTLGNHGMTHASLPQLTAAEAEAEIMDLHQYVLDTYGYEMQYFRCPCGEYSEAALETASTCGYRTLFWSDAYVDWKTDAQPDPAEALERLVSHAHGGEILLLHSVSSTNAAILGDLIDQLRAAGYTL
;
A
#
# COMPACT_ATOMS: atom_id res chain seq x y z
N MET A 1 29.92 -25.36 82.95
CA MET A 1 30.26 -25.39 81.53
C MET A 1 28.96 -25.37 80.78
N LYS A 2 28.59 -24.20 80.19
CA LYS A 2 27.36 -24.00 79.34
C LYS A 2 27.78 -23.98 77.91
N ARG A 3 27.30 -24.93 77.08
CA ARG A 3 27.49 -24.95 75.63
C ARG A 3 26.39 -24.13 74.99
N TRP A 4 26.76 -23.15 74.22
CA TRP A 4 25.88 -22.38 73.35
C TRP A 4 25.80 -23.07 72.00
N LEU A 5 24.58 -23.37 71.50
CA LEU A 5 24.29 -23.85 70.18
C LEU A 5 23.89 -22.62 69.32
N THR A 6 24.71 -22.31 68.38
CA THR A 6 24.38 -21.27 67.33
C THR A 6 23.63 -21.94 66.19
N GLY A 7 22.35 -21.65 66.07
CA GLY A 7 21.56 -22.06 64.95
C GLY A 7 21.73 -21.05 63.80
N THR A 8 22.22 -21.48 62.65
CA THR A 8 22.24 -20.73 61.42
C THR A 8 20.89 -20.87 60.66
N ALA A 9 20.10 -19.79 60.59
CA ALA A 9 18.90 -19.77 59.80
C ALA A 9 19.29 -19.57 58.32
N GLY A 10 19.07 -20.60 57.51
CA GLY A 10 19.21 -20.50 56.06
C GLY A 10 18.01 -19.79 55.45
N VAL A 11 18.24 -18.64 54.80
CA VAL A 11 17.23 -17.95 54.01
C VAL A 11 17.15 -18.64 52.63
N VAL A 12 16.04 -19.32 52.35
CA VAL A 12 15.72 -19.85 51.02
C VAL A 12 15.10 -18.72 50.20
N LEU A 13 15.84 -18.17 49.26
CA LEU A 13 15.33 -17.25 48.26
C LEU A 13 14.54 -18.07 47.24
N ALA A 14 13.21 -18.01 47.27
CA ALA A 14 12.36 -18.49 46.20
C ALA A 14 12.43 -17.51 45.00
N VAL A 15 13.15 -17.91 43.97
CA VAL A 15 13.12 -17.19 42.67
C VAL A 15 11.78 -17.50 42.01
N GLY A 16 10.84 -16.58 42.11
CA GLY A 16 9.57 -16.66 41.40
C GLY A 16 9.83 -16.55 39.88
N MET A 17 9.62 -17.63 39.14
CA MET A 17 9.51 -17.60 37.71
C MET A 17 8.20 -16.84 37.36
N LEU A 18 8.31 -15.62 36.82
CA LEU A 18 7.22 -14.96 36.19
C LEU A 18 6.80 -15.78 34.95
N PRO A 19 5.49 -15.97 34.69
CA PRO A 19 5.05 -16.67 33.50
C PRO A 19 5.50 -15.84 32.30
N GLN A 20 6.35 -16.40 31.43
CA GLN A 20 6.58 -15.88 30.10
C GLN A 20 5.26 -16.01 29.35
N THR A 21 4.56 -14.88 29.14
CA THR A 21 3.49 -14.81 28.17
C THR A 21 4.09 -15.17 26.81
N ALA A 22 3.70 -16.32 26.27
CA ALA A 22 4.04 -16.67 24.89
C ALA A 22 3.47 -15.57 23.99
N VAL A 23 4.34 -14.70 23.46
CA VAL A 23 3.99 -13.82 22.36
C VAL A 23 3.70 -14.77 21.19
N CYS A 24 2.44 -14.91 20.79
CA CYS A 24 2.11 -15.61 19.57
C CYS A 24 2.90 -14.94 18.44
N ALA A 25 3.77 -15.66 17.78
CA ALA A 25 4.48 -15.16 16.62
C ALA A 25 3.43 -14.80 15.55
N VAL A 26 3.52 -13.58 15.04
CA VAL A 26 2.65 -13.08 13.96
C VAL A 26 2.87 -13.96 12.72
N SER A 27 1.80 -14.32 12.03
CA SER A 27 1.86 -15.21 10.87
C SER A 27 2.62 -14.56 9.69
N ASN A 28 3.56 -15.30 9.12
CA ASN A 28 4.24 -14.90 7.87
C ASN A 28 3.80 -15.74 6.66
N ALA A 29 2.65 -16.42 6.76
CA ALA A 29 2.08 -17.13 5.61
C ALA A 29 1.69 -16.13 4.50
N VAL A 30 2.13 -16.41 3.27
CA VAL A 30 1.82 -15.56 2.10
C VAL A 30 0.32 -15.59 1.81
N ILE A 31 -0.28 -14.42 1.70
CA ILE A 31 -1.67 -14.22 1.30
C ILE A 31 -1.67 -13.32 0.07
N GLY A 32 -2.34 -13.74 -1.01
CA GLY A 32 -2.60 -12.89 -2.16
C GLY A 32 -3.85 -12.04 -1.91
N TYR A 33 -3.73 -10.73 -2.08
CA TYR A 33 -4.84 -9.80 -1.97
C TYR A 33 -5.66 -9.74 -3.26
N GLY A 34 -6.98 -9.63 -3.12
CA GLY A 34 -7.92 -9.31 -4.18
C GLY A 34 -9.19 -8.72 -3.59
N GLN A 35 -9.76 -7.70 -4.24
CA GLN A 35 -10.97 -7.01 -3.77
C GLN A 35 -12.23 -7.88 -3.81
N GLY A 36 -12.17 -9.04 -4.48
CA GLY A 36 -13.33 -9.89 -4.73
C GLY A 36 -14.28 -9.32 -5.78
N THR A 37 -15.42 -9.99 -5.96
CA THR A 37 -16.46 -9.58 -6.93
C THR A 37 -17.82 -9.33 -6.29
N ALA A 38 -18.02 -9.79 -5.05
CA ALA A 38 -19.22 -9.54 -4.31
C ALA A 38 -19.21 -8.13 -3.72
N VAL A 39 -20.30 -7.39 -3.91
CA VAL A 39 -20.44 -6.02 -3.45
C VAL A 39 -21.63 -5.84 -2.52
N ASP A 40 -21.61 -4.78 -1.72
CA ASP A 40 -22.78 -4.35 -0.94
C ASP A 40 -23.75 -3.48 -1.77
N ALA A 41 -24.77 -2.93 -1.12
CA ALA A 41 -25.78 -2.09 -1.76
C ALA A 41 -25.23 -0.74 -2.28
N GLU A 42 -24.01 -0.35 -1.86
CA GLU A 42 -23.31 0.86 -2.26
C GLU A 42 -22.16 0.57 -3.25
N ASN A 43 -22.20 -0.62 -3.86
CA ASN A 43 -21.19 -1.12 -4.83
C ASN A 43 -19.79 -1.31 -4.25
N ARG A 44 -19.62 -1.38 -2.91
CA ARG A 44 -18.33 -1.56 -2.27
C ARG A 44 -17.98 -3.05 -2.16
N PRO A 45 -16.78 -3.47 -2.57
CA PRO A 45 -16.36 -4.87 -2.50
C PRO A 45 -16.31 -5.39 -1.05
N LEU A 46 -17.00 -6.50 -0.81
CA LEU A 46 -17.13 -7.09 0.53
C LEU A 46 -15.79 -7.57 1.07
N ASP A 47 -14.89 -8.07 0.21
CA ASP A 47 -13.58 -8.56 0.60
C ASP A 47 -12.66 -7.39 0.97
N ALA A 48 -12.73 -6.23 0.28
CA ALA A 48 -12.02 -5.02 0.66
C ALA A 48 -12.47 -4.51 2.04
N LEU A 49 -13.79 -4.49 2.30
CA LEU A 49 -14.35 -4.11 3.61
C LEU A 49 -13.99 -5.11 4.71
N ALA A 50 -13.86 -6.41 4.39
CA ALA A 50 -13.41 -7.43 5.34
C ALA A 50 -11.93 -7.25 5.67
N PHE A 51 -11.10 -6.96 4.66
CA PHE A 51 -9.68 -6.64 4.82
C PHE A 51 -9.49 -5.45 5.77
N ASP A 52 -10.19 -4.34 5.56
CA ASP A 52 -10.10 -3.17 6.41
C ASP A 52 -10.40 -3.49 7.88
N ARG A 53 -11.48 -4.25 8.13
CA ARG A 53 -11.84 -4.65 9.50
C ARG A 53 -10.79 -5.56 10.15
N GLN A 54 -10.19 -6.45 9.38
CA GLN A 54 -9.24 -7.43 9.88
C GLN A 54 -7.87 -6.80 10.17
N TYR A 55 -7.41 -5.88 9.31
CA TYR A 55 -6.03 -5.41 9.32
C TYR A 55 -5.86 -3.93 9.70
N ALA A 56 -6.94 -3.26 10.13
CA ALA A 56 -6.87 -1.87 10.61
C ALA A 56 -5.86 -1.67 11.74
N ALA A 57 -5.66 -2.68 12.60
CA ALA A 57 -4.69 -2.62 13.71
C ALA A 57 -3.23 -2.51 13.22
N TYR A 58 -2.95 -2.97 12.00
CA TYR A 58 -1.66 -2.82 11.32
C TYR A 58 -1.58 -1.54 10.46
N GLY A 59 -2.59 -0.68 10.49
CA GLY A 59 -2.66 0.49 9.63
C GLY A 59 -2.83 0.14 8.14
N ALA A 60 -3.43 -1.04 7.82
CA ALA A 60 -3.61 -1.52 6.45
C ALA A 60 -5.07 -1.38 6.01
N TYR A 61 -5.29 -0.81 4.82
CA TYR A 61 -6.61 -0.47 4.30
C TYR A 61 -6.70 -0.71 2.79
N ALA A 62 -7.88 -1.09 2.33
CA ALA A 62 -8.24 -1.21 0.92
C ALA A 62 -9.28 -0.18 0.48
N THR A 63 -9.93 0.49 1.45
CA THR A 63 -10.86 1.61 1.23
C THR A 63 -10.51 2.80 2.12
N THR A 64 -11.13 3.94 1.86
CA THR A 64 -11.05 5.11 2.75
C THR A 64 -12.37 5.34 3.48
N PRO A 65 -12.34 5.99 4.65
CA PRO A 65 -13.56 6.31 5.38
C PRO A 65 -14.41 7.41 4.72
N ASP A 66 -13.83 8.23 3.83
CA ASP A 66 -14.53 9.29 3.11
C ASP A 66 -15.30 8.71 1.92
N ARG A 67 -16.59 8.50 2.11
CA ARG A 67 -17.47 7.90 1.11
C ARG A 67 -17.86 8.82 -0.05
N THR A 68 -17.40 10.05 -0.06
CA THR A 68 -17.59 10.97 -1.18
C THR A 68 -16.39 11.01 -2.10
N ARG A 69 -15.29 10.34 -1.71
CA ARG A 69 -14.00 10.42 -2.39
C ARG A 69 -13.59 9.12 -3.06
N ILE A 70 -12.97 9.25 -4.23
CA ILE A 70 -12.20 8.21 -4.92
C ILE A 70 -10.75 8.65 -4.96
N ILE A 71 -9.82 7.77 -4.58
CA ILE A 71 -8.37 8.03 -4.66
C ILE A 71 -7.81 7.28 -5.85
N LEU A 72 -7.28 8.01 -6.83
CA LEU A 72 -6.53 7.44 -7.93
C LEU A 72 -5.12 7.06 -7.45
N THR A 73 -4.72 5.83 -7.70
CA THR A 73 -3.37 5.36 -7.36
C THR A 73 -2.73 4.65 -8.53
N PHE A 74 -1.41 4.83 -8.69
CA PHE A 74 -0.63 4.25 -9.77
C PHE A 74 0.57 3.50 -9.21
N ASP A 75 0.74 2.24 -9.58
CA ASP A 75 1.94 1.48 -9.26
C ASP A 75 2.98 1.65 -10.37
N GLN A 76 4.19 2.06 -9.98
CA GLN A 76 5.28 2.46 -10.85
C GLN A 76 6.46 1.49 -10.73
N GLY A 77 6.50 0.47 -11.59
CA GLY A 77 7.61 -0.47 -11.66
C GLY A 77 8.65 -0.11 -12.73
N TYR A 78 8.19 0.33 -13.90
CA TYR A 78 9.01 0.79 -15.03
C TYR A 78 8.23 1.77 -15.89
N GLU A 79 8.91 2.52 -16.77
CA GLU A 79 8.30 3.49 -17.67
C GLU A 79 7.99 2.85 -19.04
N ASN A 80 6.84 3.21 -19.63
CA ASN A 80 6.42 2.76 -20.95
C ASN A 80 5.97 3.94 -21.86
N GLY A 81 6.36 5.18 -21.49
CA GLY A 81 6.11 6.39 -22.27
C GLY A 81 4.78 7.09 -21.98
N TYR A 82 3.96 6.61 -21.04
CA TYR A 82 2.62 7.16 -20.77
C TYR A 82 2.52 7.99 -19.49
N THR A 83 3.47 7.88 -18.57
CA THR A 83 3.40 8.62 -17.30
C THR A 83 3.35 10.13 -17.51
N GLY A 84 4.09 10.66 -18.48
CA GLY A 84 4.03 12.09 -18.82
C GLY A 84 2.63 12.56 -19.23
N GLN A 85 1.93 11.79 -20.06
CA GLN A 85 0.55 12.08 -20.49
C GLN A 85 -0.44 11.97 -19.33
N ILE A 86 -0.27 10.96 -18.44
CA ILE A 86 -1.10 10.80 -17.25
C ILE A 86 -0.95 12.01 -16.32
N LEU A 87 0.27 12.48 -16.07
CA LEU A 87 0.52 13.68 -15.28
C LEU A 87 -0.08 14.94 -15.91
N ASP A 88 0.04 15.10 -17.25
CA ASP A 88 -0.62 16.21 -17.98
C ASP A 88 -2.12 16.21 -17.74
N THR A 89 -2.78 15.04 -17.88
CA THR A 89 -4.22 14.89 -17.65
C THR A 89 -4.61 15.21 -16.21
N LEU A 90 -3.87 14.69 -15.23
CA LEU A 90 -4.13 14.96 -13.80
C LEU A 90 -4.02 16.46 -13.49
N ARG A 91 -2.98 17.12 -14.02
CA ARG A 91 -2.79 18.57 -13.89
C ARG A 91 -3.93 19.36 -14.53
N GLU A 92 -4.33 19.04 -15.77
CA GLU A 92 -5.44 19.70 -16.48
C GLU A 92 -6.78 19.52 -15.75
N LYS A 93 -7.00 18.35 -15.16
CA LYS A 93 -8.21 18.04 -14.40
C LYS A 93 -8.14 18.50 -12.93
N HIS A 94 -7.01 19.05 -12.48
CA HIS A 94 -6.77 19.45 -11.08
C HIS A 94 -7.05 18.31 -10.09
N VAL A 95 -6.48 17.13 -10.37
CA VAL A 95 -6.57 15.94 -9.54
C VAL A 95 -5.19 15.54 -9.06
N SER A 96 -5.02 15.25 -7.78
CA SER A 96 -3.82 14.61 -7.25
C SER A 96 -4.04 13.11 -7.07
N ALA A 97 -3.00 12.33 -7.34
CA ALA A 97 -2.98 10.88 -7.20
C ALA A 97 -1.85 10.42 -6.26
N ILE A 98 -1.85 9.14 -5.91
CA ILE A 98 -0.73 8.52 -5.21
C ILE A 98 0.04 7.66 -6.21
N PHE A 99 1.35 7.87 -6.32
CA PHE A 99 2.25 7.07 -7.15
C PHE A 99 3.12 6.20 -6.24
N PHE A 100 2.91 4.89 -6.28
CA PHE A 100 3.71 3.93 -5.52
C PHE A 100 4.94 3.53 -6.33
N LEU A 101 6.11 4.03 -5.94
CA LEU A 101 7.36 3.88 -6.68
C LEU A 101 8.13 2.65 -6.20
N THR A 102 8.69 1.89 -7.14
CA THR A 102 9.79 0.96 -6.85
C THR A 102 11.12 1.69 -6.82
N GLY A 103 12.16 1.07 -6.23
CA GLY A 103 13.50 1.66 -6.22
C GLY A 103 14.11 1.80 -7.62
N ASP A 104 13.80 0.89 -8.55
CA ASP A 104 14.26 0.98 -9.94
C ASP A 104 13.63 2.20 -10.64
N TYR A 105 12.31 2.38 -10.50
CA TYR A 105 11.61 3.55 -11.04
C TYR A 105 12.14 4.86 -10.45
N ALA A 106 12.26 4.93 -9.13
CA ALA A 106 12.74 6.13 -8.45
C ALA A 106 14.16 6.55 -8.89
N LYS A 107 15.00 5.57 -9.26
CA LYS A 107 16.38 5.83 -9.73
C LYS A 107 16.45 6.21 -11.20
N ARG A 108 15.62 5.63 -12.05
CA ARG A 108 15.70 5.80 -13.50
C ARG A 108 14.92 6.98 -14.01
N GLU A 109 13.78 7.29 -13.37
CA GLU A 109 12.79 8.24 -13.86
C GLU A 109 12.77 9.53 -13.00
N ALA A 110 13.95 10.02 -12.65
CA ALA A 110 14.11 11.16 -11.74
C ALA A 110 13.30 12.40 -12.15
N ASP A 111 13.23 12.72 -13.44
CA ASP A 111 12.48 13.87 -13.95
C ASP A 111 10.97 13.70 -13.73
N LEU A 112 10.43 12.48 -13.93
CA LEU A 112 9.03 12.18 -13.68
C LEU A 112 8.71 12.21 -12.18
N VAL A 113 9.58 11.68 -11.33
CA VAL A 113 9.43 11.74 -9.87
C VAL A 113 9.42 13.18 -9.37
N GLN A 114 10.35 14.02 -9.85
CA GLN A 114 10.37 15.44 -9.51
C GLN A 114 9.11 16.16 -9.97
N ARG A 115 8.62 15.79 -11.17
CA ARG A 115 7.38 16.33 -11.70
C ARG A 115 6.17 15.92 -10.85
N MET A 116 6.07 14.66 -10.41
CA MET A 116 5.01 14.19 -9.48
C MET A 116 4.98 15.05 -8.21
N ILE A 117 6.15 15.30 -7.61
CA ILE A 117 6.25 16.14 -6.41
C ILE A 117 5.82 17.58 -6.69
N ALA A 118 6.34 18.18 -7.77
CA ALA A 118 6.07 19.57 -8.12
C ALA A 118 4.60 19.84 -8.47
N GLU A 119 3.89 18.84 -9.01
CA GLU A 119 2.47 18.91 -9.36
C GLU A 119 1.55 18.51 -8.18
N GLY A 120 2.11 18.23 -6.99
CA GLY A 120 1.34 18.00 -5.75
C GLY A 120 0.78 16.59 -5.61
N HIS A 121 1.36 15.63 -6.31
CA HIS A 121 1.02 14.22 -6.11
C HIS A 121 1.70 13.65 -4.86
N THR A 122 1.14 12.58 -4.32
CA THR A 122 1.72 11.85 -3.21
C THR A 122 2.60 10.72 -3.73
N LEU A 123 3.85 10.62 -3.23
CA LEU A 123 4.68 9.46 -3.46
C LEU A 123 4.43 8.41 -2.38
N GLY A 124 4.23 7.17 -2.81
CA GLY A 124 4.15 5.98 -1.97
C GLY A 124 5.32 5.04 -2.25
N ASN A 125 5.60 4.19 -1.29
CA ASN A 125 6.66 3.20 -1.32
C ASN A 125 6.11 1.86 -1.83
N HIS A 126 6.73 1.30 -2.88
CA HIS A 126 6.38 0.00 -3.45
C HIS A 126 7.54 -1.02 -3.39
N GLY A 127 8.43 -0.81 -2.40
CA GLY A 127 9.60 -1.64 -2.18
C GLY A 127 10.81 -1.25 -3.05
N MET A 128 12.00 -1.51 -2.52
CA MET A 128 13.26 -1.18 -3.21
C MET A 128 13.48 -2.03 -4.45
N THR A 129 13.15 -3.33 -4.37
CA THR A 129 13.35 -4.31 -5.45
C THR A 129 12.06 -4.93 -5.95
N HIS A 130 10.90 -4.51 -5.41
CA HIS A 130 9.59 -5.09 -5.67
C HIS A 130 9.48 -6.55 -5.18
N ALA A 131 10.20 -6.90 -4.13
CA ALA A 131 10.16 -8.25 -3.55
C ALA A 131 8.87 -8.49 -2.76
N SER A 132 8.37 -9.73 -2.78
CA SER A 132 7.28 -10.17 -1.92
C SER A 132 7.76 -10.22 -0.46
N LEU A 133 7.31 -9.29 0.39
CA LEU A 133 7.77 -9.18 1.78
C LEU A 133 7.61 -10.48 2.58
N PRO A 134 6.50 -11.24 2.45
CA PRO A 134 6.35 -12.51 3.16
C PRO A 134 7.41 -13.57 2.84
N GLN A 135 8.14 -13.44 1.71
CA GLN A 135 9.21 -14.36 1.31
C GLN A 135 10.57 -13.95 1.86
N LEU A 136 10.65 -12.81 2.53
CA LEU A 136 11.87 -12.24 3.11
C LEU A 136 11.96 -12.54 4.61
N THR A 137 13.17 -12.49 5.15
CA THR A 137 13.35 -12.38 6.60
C THR A 137 12.85 -11.02 7.09
N ALA A 138 12.57 -10.88 8.39
CA ALA A 138 12.11 -9.61 8.95
C ALA A 138 13.09 -8.44 8.66
N ALA A 139 14.39 -8.69 8.75
CA ALA A 139 15.41 -7.67 8.46
C ALA A 139 15.45 -7.29 6.96
N GLU A 140 15.29 -8.27 6.06
CA GLU A 140 15.23 -8.00 4.63
C GLU A 140 13.93 -7.26 4.24
N ALA A 141 12.79 -7.60 4.88
CA ALA A 141 11.54 -6.90 4.66
C ALA A 141 11.58 -5.44 5.14
N GLU A 142 12.22 -5.19 6.30
CA GLU A 142 12.47 -3.83 6.78
C GLU A 142 13.39 -3.07 5.81
N ALA A 143 14.48 -3.68 5.35
CA ALA A 143 15.41 -3.08 4.38
C ALA A 143 14.73 -2.78 3.05
N GLU A 144 13.86 -3.68 2.54
CA GLU A 144 13.09 -3.48 1.31
C GLU A 144 12.22 -2.20 1.36
N ILE A 145 11.69 -1.87 2.52
CA ILE A 145 10.90 -0.65 2.74
C ILE A 145 11.82 0.55 2.98
N MET A 146 12.77 0.44 3.91
CA MET A 146 13.52 1.59 4.43
C MET A 146 14.64 2.04 3.49
N ASP A 147 15.22 1.16 2.67
CA ASP A 147 16.23 1.56 1.68
C ASP A 147 15.61 2.47 0.61
N LEU A 148 14.38 2.17 0.18
CA LEU A 148 13.67 3.08 -0.74
C LEU A 148 13.25 4.37 -0.05
N HIS A 149 12.76 4.29 1.18
CA HIS A 149 12.44 5.48 1.99
C HIS A 149 13.62 6.44 2.05
N GLN A 150 14.78 5.93 2.48
CA GLN A 150 15.99 6.74 2.61
C GLN A 150 16.46 7.29 1.28
N TYR A 151 16.42 6.48 0.21
CA TYR A 151 16.79 6.93 -1.13
C TYR A 151 15.94 8.12 -1.61
N VAL A 152 14.61 8.01 -1.44
CA VAL A 152 13.68 9.08 -1.87
C VAL A 152 13.85 10.32 -0.99
N LEU A 153 14.05 10.16 0.31
CA LEU A 153 14.32 11.27 1.23
C LEU A 153 15.62 12.00 0.86
N ASP A 154 16.70 11.27 0.66
CA ASP A 154 18.03 11.85 0.36
C ASP A 154 18.08 12.50 -1.04
N THR A 155 17.38 11.90 -2.01
CA THR A 155 17.45 12.35 -3.41
C THR A 155 16.48 13.46 -3.72
N TYR A 156 15.25 13.36 -3.18
CA TYR A 156 14.14 14.25 -3.54
C TYR A 156 13.66 15.14 -2.37
N GLY A 157 14.15 14.92 -1.14
CA GLY A 157 13.67 15.61 0.05
C GLY A 157 12.23 15.28 0.41
N TYR A 158 11.73 14.13 -0.03
CA TYR A 158 10.31 13.73 0.13
C TYR A 158 10.21 12.56 1.11
N GLU A 159 9.37 12.73 2.15
CA GLU A 159 9.08 11.72 3.16
C GLU A 159 7.82 10.95 2.79
N MET A 160 7.96 9.68 2.38
CA MET A 160 6.84 8.82 2.03
C MET A 160 6.12 8.30 3.28
N GLN A 161 4.78 8.24 3.25
CA GLN A 161 3.94 7.80 4.37
C GLN A 161 3.06 6.59 4.03
N TYR A 162 2.91 6.26 2.74
CA TYR A 162 2.09 5.15 2.28
C TYR A 162 2.95 4.06 1.65
N PHE A 163 2.64 2.82 2.00
CA PHE A 163 3.26 1.63 1.43
C PHE A 163 2.21 0.82 0.68
N ARG A 164 2.60 0.15 -0.39
CA ARG A 164 1.81 -0.88 -1.05
C ARG A 164 2.65 -2.13 -1.21
N CYS A 165 2.11 -3.27 -0.76
CA CYS A 165 2.79 -4.55 -0.88
C CYS A 165 3.00 -4.92 -2.35
N PRO A 166 4.24 -5.22 -2.79
CA PRO A 166 4.49 -5.73 -4.13
C PRO A 166 3.65 -6.96 -4.47
N CYS A 167 3.22 -7.08 -5.73
CA CYS A 167 2.38 -8.17 -6.23
C CYS A 167 1.03 -8.35 -5.53
N GLY A 168 0.62 -7.45 -4.63
CA GLY A 168 -0.52 -7.67 -3.77
C GLY A 168 -0.34 -8.80 -2.76
N GLU A 169 0.88 -9.29 -2.57
CA GLU A 169 1.21 -10.34 -1.60
C GLU A 169 1.55 -9.75 -0.24
N TYR A 170 0.93 -10.29 0.80
CA TYR A 170 1.13 -9.84 2.18
C TYR A 170 1.08 -11.00 3.17
N SER A 171 1.46 -10.71 4.40
CA SER A 171 1.25 -11.52 5.59
C SER A 171 1.01 -10.58 6.77
N GLU A 172 0.53 -11.10 7.90
CA GLU A 172 0.43 -10.28 9.11
C GLU A 172 1.79 -9.71 9.53
N ALA A 173 2.86 -10.51 9.43
CA ALA A 173 4.22 -10.07 9.73
C ALA A 173 4.70 -8.95 8.77
N ALA A 174 4.39 -9.04 7.48
CA ALA A 174 4.71 -8.00 6.51
C ALA A 174 3.97 -6.68 6.80
N LEU A 175 2.67 -6.75 7.16
CA LEU A 175 1.88 -5.57 7.56
C LEU A 175 2.40 -4.96 8.86
N GLU A 176 2.79 -5.78 9.85
CA GLU A 176 3.40 -5.32 11.08
C GLU A 176 4.74 -4.62 10.83
N THR A 177 5.58 -5.18 9.94
CA THR A 177 6.85 -4.55 9.53
C THR A 177 6.62 -3.18 8.90
N ALA A 178 5.70 -3.06 7.94
CA ALA A 178 5.37 -1.78 7.32
C ALA A 178 4.86 -0.75 8.34
N SER A 179 3.98 -1.17 9.26
CA SER A 179 3.46 -0.34 10.35
C SER A 179 4.57 0.10 11.31
N THR A 180 5.50 -0.79 11.66
CA THR A 180 6.66 -0.48 12.54
C THR A 180 7.63 0.50 11.87
N CYS A 181 7.78 0.42 10.53
CA CYS A 181 8.52 1.40 9.73
C CYS A 181 7.79 2.76 9.60
N GLY A 182 6.61 2.93 10.21
CA GLY A 182 5.85 4.19 10.21
C GLY A 182 4.90 4.36 9.02
N TYR A 183 4.69 3.33 8.23
CA TYR A 183 3.83 3.38 7.04
C TYR A 183 2.39 2.99 7.32
N ARG A 184 1.47 3.58 6.54
CA ARG A 184 0.13 3.04 6.32
C ARG A 184 0.14 2.22 5.03
N THR A 185 -0.31 0.97 5.10
CA THR A 185 -0.38 0.11 3.92
C THR A 185 -1.70 0.31 3.19
N LEU A 186 -1.64 0.65 1.90
CA LEU A 186 -2.81 0.82 1.07
C LEU A 186 -2.88 -0.26 -0.02
N PHE A 187 -3.92 -1.08 0.03
CA PHE A 187 -4.34 -1.93 -1.06
C PHE A 187 -5.32 -1.16 -1.96
N TRP A 188 -6.26 -1.82 -2.60
CA TRP A 188 -7.24 -1.22 -3.51
C TRP A 188 -8.62 -1.86 -3.33
N SER A 189 -9.65 -1.17 -3.71
CA SER A 189 -10.99 -1.72 -3.76
C SER A 189 -11.53 -1.86 -5.19
N ASP A 190 -10.87 -1.25 -6.17
CA ASP A 190 -11.02 -1.62 -7.58
C ASP A 190 -9.68 -1.64 -8.31
N ALA A 191 -9.54 -2.62 -9.20
CA ALA A 191 -8.41 -2.82 -10.09
C ALA A 191 -8.81 -3.69 -11.27
N TYR A 192 -8.06 -3.60 -12.37
CA TYR A 192 -8.22 -4.48 -13.52
C TYR A 192 -6.87 -4.79 -14.16
N VAL A 193 -6.84 -5.71 -15.12
CA VAL A 193 -5.59 -6.11 -15.77
C VAL A 193 -5.20 -5.08 -16.82
N ASP A 194 -4.39 -4.09 -16.44
CA ASP A 194 -3.92 -2.98 -17.26
C ASP A 194 -2.40 -2.95 -17.46
N TRP A 195 -1.66 -3.77 -16.69
CA TRP A 195 -0.19 -3.79 -16.71
C TRP A 195 0.44 -4.60 -17.85
N LYS A 196 -0.35 -5.39 -18.61
CA LYS A 196 0.14 -6.15 -19.75
C LYS A 196 0.27 -5.24 -20.96
N THR A 197 1.47 -4.73 -21.21
CA THR A 197 1.73 -3.74 -22.29
C THR A 197 1.46 -4.25 -23.69
N ASP A 198 1.49 -5.56 -23.90
CA ASP A 198 1.21 -6.27 -25.16
C ASP A 198 -0.25 -6.74 -25.29
N ALA A 199 -1.06 -6.57 -24.28
CA ALA A 199 -2.46 -7.01 -24.22
C ALA A 199 -3.34 -5.99 -23.47
N GLN A 200 -3.36 -4.75 -23.99
CA GLN A 200 -4.13 -3.67 -23.37
C GLN A 200 -5.63 -3.84 -23.58
N PRO A 201 -6.46 -3.61 -22.56
CA PRO A 201 -7.91 -3.63 -22.68
C PRO A 201 -8.43 -2.59 -23.68
N ASP A 202 -9.60 -2.85 -24.27
CA ASP A 202 -10.29 -1.85 -25.08
C ASP A 202 -10.62 -0.60 -24.23
N PRO A 203 -10.31 0.62 -24.70
CA PRO A 203 -10.52 1.83 -23.91
C PRO A 203 -11.99 2.07 -23.51
N ALA A 204 -12.96 1.77 -24.39
CA ALA A 204 -14.37 2.00 -24.08
C ALA A 204 -14.88 1.00 -23.04
N GLU A 205 -14.49 -0.29 -23.15
CA GLU A 205 -14.84 -1.33 -22.18
C GLU A 205 -14.18 -1.06 -20.82
N ALA A 206 -12.92 -0.62 -20.81
CA ALA A 206 -12.21 -0.26 -19.59
C ALA A 206 -12.88 0.93 -18.87
N LEU A 207 -13.23 1.97 -19.60
CA LEU A 207 -13.91 3.15 -19.05
C LEU A 207 -15.28 2.79 -18.47
N GLU A 208 -16.12 2.05 -19.23
CA GLU A 208 -17.44 1.59 -18.77
C GLU A 208 -17.30 0.75 -17.48
N ARG A 209 -16.33 -0.17 -17.46
CA ARG A 209 -16.08 -1.01 -16.29
C ARG A 209 -15.70 -0.17 -15.07
N LEU A 210 -14.72 0.75 -15.19
CA LEU A 210 -14.25 1.56 -14.07
C LEU A 210 -15.35 2.47 -13.51
N VAL A 211 -16.15 3.07 -14.39
CA VAL A 211 -17.28 3.92 -13.97
C VAL A 211 -18.39 3.09 -13.31
N SER A 212 -18.71 1.90 -13.84
CA SER A 212 -19.76 1.04 -13.29
C SER A 212 -19.40 0.41 -11.94
N HIS A 213 -18.09 0.25 -11.66
CA HIS A 213 -17.58 -0.27 -10.38
C HIS A 213 -17.35 0.82 -9.33
N ALA A 214 -17.41 2.09 -9.71
CA ALA A 214 -17.14 3.21 -8.83
C ALA A 214 -17.99 3.19 -7.55
N HIS A 215 -17.36 3.46 -6.42
CA HIS A 215 -18.03 3.49 -5.12
C HIS A 215 -17.36 4.49 -4.17
N GLY A 216 -18.11 4.91 -3.16
CA GLY A 216 -17.59 5.85 -2.16
C GLY A 216 -16.52 5.25 -1.26
N GLY A 217 -15.40 5.94 -1.14
CA GLY A 217 -14.21 5.48 -0.40
C GLY A 217 -13.27 4.59 -1.20
N GLU A 218 -13.42 4.59 -2.52
CA GLU A 218 -12.60 3.77 -3.41
C GLU A 218 -11.13 4.18 -3.38
N ILE A 219 -10.27 3.16 -3.35
CA ILE A 219 -8.86 3.26 -3.74
C ILE A 219 -8.76 2.51 -5.07
N LEU A 220 -8.60 3.26 -6.16
CA LEU A 220 -8.49 2.70 -7.50
C LEU A 220 -7.03 2.45 -7.85
N LEU A 221 -6.67 1.19 -8.12
CA LEU A 221 -5.34 0.82 -8.60
C LEU A 221 -5.28 0.84 -10.13
N LEU A 222 -4.36 1.61 -10.64
CA LEU A 222 -3.98 1.73 -12.04
C LEU A 222 -2.47 1.56 -12.21
N HIS A 223 -2.00 1.32 -13.45
CA HIS A 223 -0.58 1.31 -13.80
C HIS A 223 -0.31 2.32 -14.90
N SER A 224 0.76 3.12 -14.76
CA SER A 224 1.12 4.14 -15.76
C SER A 224 1.72 3.56 -17.04
N VAL A 225 2.06 2.28 -17.07
CA VAL A 225 2.50 1.58 -18.28
C VAL A 225 1.37 1.34 -19.28
N SER A 226 0.11 1.58 -18.88
CA SER A 226 -1.09 1.32 -19.68
C SER A 226 -1.38 2.45 -20.66
N SER A 227 -1.37 2.13 -21.96
CA SER A 227 -1.86 3.03 -22.99
C SER A 227 -3.36 3.30 -22.87
N THR A 228 -4.12 2.31 -22.40
CA THR A 228 -5.56 2.44 -22.16
C THR A 228 -5.82 3.44 -21.05
N ASN A 229 -5.15 3.33 -19.89
CA ASN A 229 -5.28 4.28 -18.79
C ASN A 229 -4.93 5.71 -19.25
N ALA A 230 -3.84 5.88 -19.98
CA ALA A 230 -3.45 7.19 -20.50
C ALA A 230 -4.52 7.79 -21.43
N ALA A 231 -5.19 6.95 -22.21
CA ALA A 231 -6.22 7.39 -23.15
C ALA A 231 -7.54 7.79 -22.45
N ILE A 232 -7.96 7.03 -21.40
CA ILE A 232 -9.29 7.20 -20.78
C ILE A 232 -9.30 8.07 -19.53
N LEU A 233 -8.15 8.40 -18.95
CA LEU A 233 -8.07 9.03 -17.62
C LEU A 233 -8.87 10.33 -17.51
N GLY A 234 -8.85 11.16 -18.57
CA GLY A 234 -9.60 12.41 -18.59
C GLY A 234 -11.11 12.19 -18.52
N ASP A 235 -11.62 11.26 -19.33
CA ASP A 235 -13.04 10.92 -19.39
C ASP A 235 -13.47 10.18 -18.10
N LEU A 236 -12.60 9.35 -17.54
CA LEU A 236 -12.85 8.68 -16.26
C LEU A 236 -13.05 9.71 -15.14
N ILE A 237 -12.15 10.68 -15.01
CA ILE A 237 -12.25 11.74 -14.00
C ILE A 237 -13.56 12.52 -14.15
N ASP A 238 -13.92 12.89 -15.38
CA ASP A 238 -15.14 13.66 -15.66
C ASP A 238 -16.40 12.85 -15.32
N GLN A 239 -16.45 11.55 -15.66
CA GLN A 239 -17.59 10.70 -15.37
C GLN A 239 -17.72 10.39 -13.87
N LEU A 240 -16.62 10.18 -13.15
CA LEU A 240 -16.63 10.00 -11.69
C LEU A 240 -17.14 11.27 -10.99
N ARG A 241 -16.73 12.46 -11.44
CA ARG A 241 -17.26 13.73 -10.92
C ARG A 241 -18.74 13.92 -11.25
N ALA A 242 -19.18 13.55 -12.44
CA ALA A 242 -20.59 13.59 -12.83
C ALA A 242 -21.45 12.63 -11.99
N ALA A 243 -20.87 11.52 -11.54
CA ALA A 243 -21.49 10.59 -10.58
C ALA A 243 -21.50 11.10 -9.12
N GLY A 244 -20.88 12.26 -8.84
CA GLY A 244 -20.90 12.91 -7.54
C GLY A 244 -19.67 12.65 -6.66
N TYR A 245 -18.65 11.99 -7.17
CA TYR A 245 -17.42 11.73 -6.42
C TYR A 245 -16.44 12.91 -6.50
N THR A 246 -15.67 13.11 -5.43
CA THR A 246 -14.47 13.96 -5.40
C THR A 246 -13.24 13.09 -5.63
N LEU A 247 -12.18 13.68 -6.22
CA LEU A 247 -10.91 12.99 -6.45
C LEU A 247 -9.75 13.76 -5.84
#